data_51467922abc949dea416366075be0c99
#
_entry.id   51467922abc949dea416366075be0c99
#
_cell.length_a   1.000
_cell.length_b   1.000
_cell.length_c   1.000
_cell.angle_alpha   90.00
_cell.angle_beta   90.00
_cell.angle_gamma   90.00
#
_symmetry.space_group_name_H-M   'P 1'
#
loop_
_entity.id
_entity.type
_entity.pdbx_description
1 polymer ?
#
loop_
_entity_poly.entity_id
_entity_poly.type
_entity_poly.pdbx_seq_one_letter_code
_entity_poly.pdbx_strand_id
1 'polypeptide(L)'
;KSFLKIGVGLIALCMVLVVGMVFVLNTDAFQNKLLKHATQLLSEKLQTRVEIDSVSIGLFSQDFHLYGLDVEDLQHRKMLQLDRLSVNVEWLPLLHNEVCITDASIDGVRAQLYKPRPDSAANFQFIIDAFKKDSTASRDQKPKEEQGKKKKLTLNLSKVSLANIDVSFNN
;
A
#
# COMPACT_ATOMS: atom_id res chain seq x y z
N LYS A 1 -33.65 -10.41 -33.96
CA LYS A 1 -33.89 -11.20 -32.72
C LYS A 1 -32.64 -11.99 -32.27
N SER A 2 -31.79 -12.47 -33.19
CA SER A 2 -30.55 -13.22 -32.84
C SER A 2 -29.46 -12.32 -32.22
N PHE A 3 -29.26 -11.11 -32.69
CA PHE A 3 -28.28 -10.15 -32.14
C PHE A 3 -28.59 -9.77 -30.69
N LEU A 4 -29.87 -9.64 -30.31
CA LEU A 4 -30.27 -9.35 -28.95
C LEU A 4 -29.91 -10.51 -28.01
N LYS A 5 -30.10 -11.77 -28.44
CA LYS A 5 -29.74 -12.96 -27.65
C LYS A 5 -28.23 -13.08 -27.44
N ILE A 6 -27.44 -12.77 -28.48
CA ILE A 6 -25.98 -12.75 -28.41
C ILE A 6 -25.50 -11.65 -27.46
N GLY A 7 -26.09 -10.45 -27.53
CA GLY A 7 -25.77 -9.35 -26.62
C GLY A 7 -26.08 -9.68 -25.17
N VAL A 8 -27.24 -10.25 -24.88
CA VAL A 8 -27.64 -10.68 -23.52
C VAL A 8 -26.72 -11.79 -23.04
N GLY A 9 -26.35 -12.75 -23.89
CA GLY A 9 -25.41 -13.81 -23.51
C GLY A 9 -24.00 -13.28 -23.17
N LEU A 10 -23.52 -12.28 -23.93
CA LEU A 10 -22.21 -11.64 -23.66
C LEU A 10 -22.23 -10.89 -22.33
N ILE A 11 -23.29 -10.14 -22.05
CA ILE A 11 -23.45 -9.42 -20.78
C ILE A 11 -23.51 -10.40 -19.61
N ALA A 12 -24.27 -11.48 -19.74
CA ALA A 12 -24.36 -12.51 -18.71
C ALA A 12 -22.98 -13.17 -18.44
N LEU A 13 -22.21 -13.47 -19.52
CA LEU A 13 -20.86 -14.00 -19.41
C LEU A 13 -19.93 -13.00 -18.69
N CYS A 14 -19.96 -11.72 -19.07
CA CYS A 14 -19.18 -10.69 -18.40
C CYS A 14 -19.55 -10.57 -16.91
N MET A 15 -20.84 -10.61 -16.55
CA MET A 15 -21.26 -10.61 -15.15
C MET A 15 -20.71 -11.80 -14.38
N VAL A 16 -20.76 -13.00 -14.94
CA VAL A 16 -20.22 -14.20 -14.28
C VAL A 16 -18.71 -14.07 -14.07
N LEU A 17 -17.99 -13.54 -15.06
CA LEU A 17 -16.54 -13.31 -14.92
C LEU A 17 -16.22 -12.29 -13.84
N VAL A 18 -16.97 -11.19 -13.78
CA VAL A 18 -16.77 -10.16 -12.74
C VAL A 18 -17.07 -10.73 -11.34
N VAL A 19 -18.18 -11.44 -11.19
CA VAL A 19 -18.52 -12.08 -9.91
C VAL A 19 -17.48 -13.12 -9.51
N GLY A 20 -17.01 -13.93 -10.45
CA GLY A 20 -15.94 -14.90 -10.22
C GLY A 20 -14.62 -14.24 -9.79
N MET A 21 -14.25 -13.13 -10.44
CA MET A 21 -13.06 -12.36 -10.10
C MET A 21 -13.16 -11.76 -8.68
N VAL A 22 -14.29 -11.16 -8.36
CA VAL A 22 -14.57 -10.63 -7.02
C VAL A 22 -14.49 -11.73 -5.97
N PHE A 23 -15.06 -12.91 -6.26
CA PHE A 23 -15.00 -14.04 -5.35
C PHE A 23 -13.56 -14.48 -5.08
N VAL A 24 -12.72 -14.60 -6.13
CA VAL A 24 -11.31 -14.98 -5.99
C VAL A 24 -10.53 -13.95 -5.17
N LEU A 25 -10.75 -12.66 -5.41
CA LEU A 25 -10.06 -11.57 -4.69
C LEU A 25 -10.43 -11.51 -3.19
N ASN A 26 -11.62 -11.99 -2.83
CA ASN A 26 -12.06 -12.08 -1.45
C ASN A 26 -11.69 -13.40 -0.75
N THR A 27 -10.96 -14.30 -1.42
CA THR A 27 -10.51 -15.52 -0.77
C THR A 27 -9.30 -15.27 0.14
N ASP A 28 -9.27 -15.93 1.30
CA ASP A 28 -8.13 -15.89 2.24
C ASP A 28 -6.81 -16.30 1.56
N ALA A 29 -6.88 -17.25 0.63
CA ALA A 29 -5.71 -17.72 -0.11
C ALA A 29 -5.08 -16.60 -0.96
N PHE A 30 -5.89 -15.76 -1.61
CA PHE A 30 -5.41 -14.62 -2.39
C PHE A 30 -4.85 -13.53 -1.48
N GLN A 31 -5.57 -13.18 -0.42
CA GLN A 31 -5.15 -12.17 0.56
C GLN A 31 -3.85 -12.56 1.24
N ASN A 32 -3.70 -13.82 1.66
CA ASN A 32 -2.46 -14.33 2.25
C ASN A 32 -1.28 -14.33 1.27
N LYS A 33 -1.52 -14.63 -0.01
CA LYS A 33 -0.48 -14.55 -1.04
C LYS A 33 -0.03 -13.11 -1.27
N LEU A 34 -0.98 -12.18 -1.33
CA LEU A 34 -0.72 -10.75 -1.46
C LEU A 34 0.07 -10.22 -0.26
N LEU A 35 -0.38 -10.56 0.95
CA LEU A 35 0.28 -10.23 2.21
C LEU A 35 1.74 -10.69 2.21
N LYS A 36 1.99 -11.96 1.92
CA LYS A 36 3.34 -12.52 1.88
C LYS A 36 4.24 -11.80 0.88
N HIS A 37 3.71 -11.51 -0.30
CA HIS A 37 4.46 -10.80 -1.34
C HIS A 37 4.76 -9.34 -0.94
N ALA A 38 3.79 -8.63 -0.38
CA ALA A 38 3.97 -7.26 0.11
C ALA A 38 4.99 -7.19 1.25
N THR A 39 4.91 -8.09 2.23
CA THR A 39 5.85 -8.18 3.36
C THR A 39 7.26 -8.46 2.87
N GLN A 40 7.41 -9.39 1.93
CA GLN A 40 8.72 -9.72 1.34
C GLN A 40 9.32 -8.52 0.59
N LEU A 41 8.54 -7.87 -0.28
CA LEU A 41 9.00 -6.70 -1.02
C LEU A 41 9.42 -5.55 -0.09
N LEU A 42 8.66 -5.30 0.97
CA LEU A 42 9.00 -4.26 1.95
C LEU A 42 10.26 -4.63 2.73
N SER A 43 10.41 -5.88 3.17
CA SER A 43 11.60 -6.34 3.87
C SER A 43 12.85 -6.26 3.00
N GLU A 44 12.75 -6.65 1.73
CA GLU A 44 13.85 -6.55 0.76
C GLU A 44 14.21 -5.08 0.49
N LYS A 45 13.21 -4.21 0.32
CA LYS A 45 13.43 -2.79 0.04
C LYS A 45 14.04 -2.04 1.22
N LEU A 46 13.56 -2.32 2.42
CA LEU A 46 14.03 -1.71 3.65
C LEU A 46 15.28 -2.39 4.24
N GLN A 47 15.64 -3.57 3.72
CA GLN A 47 16.74 -4.39 4.20
C GLN A 47 16.65 -4.69 5.70
N THR A 48 15.43 -4.82 6.21
CA THR A 48 15.13 -5.17 7.58
C THR A 48 13.87 -6.02 7.66
N ARG A 49 13.59 -6.55 8.85
CA ARG A 49 12.40 -7.34 9.07
C ARG A 49 11.17 -6.44 9.11
N VAL A 50 10.23 -6.77 8.24
CA VAL A 50 8.90 -6.18 8.21
C VAL A 50 7.90 -7.32 8.38
N GLU A 51 6.95 -7.16 9.28
CA GLU A 51 5.85 -8.10 9.50
C GLU A 51 4.53 -7.37 9.36
N ILE A 52 3.56 -8.02 8.76
CA ILE A 52 2.20 -7.54 8.62
C ILE A 52 1.28 -8.71 9.00
N ASP A 53 0.37 -8.50 9.93
CA ASP A 53 -0.51 -9.57 10.41
C ASP A 53 -1.56 -9.93 9.36
N SER A 54 -2.25 -8.93 8.83
CA SER A 54 -3.25 -9.15 7.80
C SER A 54 -3.52 -7.91 6.94
N VAL A 55 -4.03 -8.17 5.75
CA VAL A 55 -4.58 -7.15 4.85
C VAL A 55 -6.00 -7.52 4.47
N SER A 56 -6.85 -6.53 4.31
CA SER A 56 -8.22 -6.71 3.81
C SER A 56 -8.48 -5.68 2.72
N ILE A 57 -9.06 -6.14 1.63
CA ILE A 57 -9.39 -5.30 0.47
C ILE A 57 -10.89 -5.43 0.21
N GLY A 58 -11.63 -4.36 0.45
CA GLY A 58 -13.04 -4.25 0.15
C GLY A 58 -13.24 -3.67 -1.26
N LEU A 59 -13.53 -4.54 -2.25
CA LEU A 59 -13.71 -4.11 -3.63
C LEU A 59 -14.93 -3.22 -3.82
N PHE A 60 -16.02 -3.49 -3.10
CA PHE A 60 -17.25 -2.70 -3.18
C PHE A 60 -17.23 -1.51 -2.24
N SER A 61 -16.64 -1.65 -1.06
CA SER A 61 -16.49 -0.58 -0.08
C SER A 61 -15.36 0.39 -0.41
N GLN A 62 -14.52 0.04 -1.40
CA GLN A 62 -13.38 0.84 -1.85
C GLN A 62 -12.36 1.11 -0.73
N ASP A 63 -12.29 0.20 0.23
CA ASP A 63 -11.40 0.30 1.38
C ASP A 63 -10.25 -0.71 1.31
N PHE A 64 -9.14 -0.29 1.84
CA PHE A 64 -7.97 -1.11 2.11
C PHE A 64 -7.63 -0.99 3.58
N HIS A 65 -7.52 -2.13 4.25
CA HIS A 65 -7.09 -2.19 5.64
C HIS A 65 -5.83 -3.02 5.76
N LEU A 66 -4.90 -2.51 6.53
CA LEU A 66 -3.69 -3.21 6.96
C LEU A 66 -3.70 -3.27 8.48
N TYR A 67 -3.43 -4.44 9.02
CA TYR A 67 -3.41 -4.69 10.46
C TYR A 67 -2.06 -5.24 10.88
N GLY A 68 -1.57 -4.76 12.02
CA GLY A 68 -0.39 -5.28 12.69
C GLY A 68 0.88 -5.12 11.84
N LEU A 69 1.27 -3.87 11.52
CA LEU A 69 2.57 -3.62 10.88
C LEU A 69 3.64 -3.48 11.96
N ASP A 70 4.65 -4.31 11.91
CA ASP A 70 5.88 -4.23 12.69
C ASP A 70 7.08 -4.01 11.77
N VAL A 71 7.87 -2.98 12.04
CA VAL A 71 9.11 -2.67 11.32
C VAL A 71 10.26 -2.61 12.32
N GLU A 72 11.28 -3.41 12.09
CA GLU A 72 12.51 -3.37 12.85
C GLU A 72 13.48 -2.31 12.29
N ASP A 73 14.37 -1.82 13.14
CA ASP A 73 15.52 -1.02 12.70
C ASP A 73 16.64 -1.94 12.15
N LEU A 74 17.71 -1.35 11.61
CA LEU A 74 18.87 -2.10 11.10
C LEU A 74 19.66 -2.85 12.18
N GLN A 75 19.34 -2.64 13.47
CA GLN A 75 19.87 -3.37 14.62
C GLN A 75 18.90 -4.43 15.16
N HIS A 76 17.86 -4.77 14.38
CA HIS A 76 16.82 -5.75 14.72
C HIS A 76 16.02 -5.44 15.99
N ARG A 77 15.80 -4.13 16.26
CA ARG A 77 14.93 -3.68 17.35
C ARG A 77 13.62 -3.16 16.78
N LYS A 78 12.53 -3.37 17.48
CA LYS A 78 11.22 -2.85 17.10
C LYS A 78 11.26 -1.33 17.09
N MET A 79 11.13 -0.77 15.89
CA MET A 79 11.20 0.67 15.68
C MET A 79 9.84 1.29 15.47
N LEU A 80 9.01 0.65 14.63
CA LEU A 80 7.67 1.14 14.29
C LEU A 80 6.67 0.01 14.40
N GLN A 81 5.60 0.24 15.14
CA GLN A 81 4.45 -0.63 15.22
C GLN A 81 3.20 0.16 14.86
N LEU A 82 2.31 -0.45 14.11
CA LEU A 82 1.05 0.15 13.68
C LEU A 82 -0.06 -0.88 13.82
N ASP A 83 -1.06 -0.59 14.63
CA ASP A 83 -2.16 -1.53 14.85
C ASP A 83 -3.09 -1.58 13.64
N ARG A 84 -3.46 -0.43 13.06
CA ARG A 84 -4.33 -0.35 11.89
C ARG A 84 -4.04 0.85 10.98
N LEU A 85 -3.95 0.56 9.68
CA LEU A 85 -4.05 1.56 8.62
C LEU A 85 -5.30 1.26 7.79
N SER A 86 -6.14 2.26 7.58
CA SER A 86 -7.31 2.16 6.70
C SER A 86 -7.23 3.27 5.65
N VAL A 87 -7.44 2.91 4.40
CA VAL A 87 -7.37 3.84 3.26
C VAL A 87 -8.55 3.58 2.33
N ASN A 88 -9.25 4.62 1.94
CA ASN A 88 -10.25 4.54 0.87
C ASN A 88 -9.63 4.93 -0.46
N VAL A 89 -9.79 4.05 -1.45
CA VAL A 89 -9.21 4.19 -2.78
C VAL A 89 -10.31 4.12 -3.84
N GLU A 90 -10.44 5.14 -4.65
CA GLU A 90 -11.40 5.14 -5.76
C GLU A 90 -10.93 4.23 -6.89
N TRP A 91 -11.81 3.31 -7.34
CA TRP A 91 -11.48 2.35 -8.40
C TRP A 91 -11.54 2.93 -9.81
N LEU A 92 -12.45 3.89 -10.07
CA LEU A 92 -12.61 4.45 -11.40
C LEU A 92 -11.34 5.14 -11.93
N PRO A 93 -10.61 5.95 -11.14
CA PRO A 93 -9.32 6.50 -11.54
C PRO A 93 -8.26 5.45 -11.85
N LEU A 94 -8.31 4.27 -11.19
CA LEU A 94 -7.35 3.18 -11.47
C LEU A 94 -7.42 2.69 -12.92
N LEU A 95 -8.59 2.74 -13.57
CA LEU A 95 -8.74 2.41 -14.98
C LEU A 95 -7.96 3.37 -15.90
N HIS A 96 -7.65 4.56 -15.41
CA HIS A 96 -6.86 5.58 -16.12
C HIS A 96 -5.42 5.67 -15.60
N ASN A 97 -4.94 4.66 -14.85
CA ASN A 97 -3.64 4.63 -14.18
C ASN A 97 -3.44 5.76 -13.15
N GLU A 98 -4.52 6.25 -12.56
CA GLU A 98 -4.50 7.23 -11.47
C GLU A 98 -4.91 6.54 -10.16
N VAL A 99 -4.18 6.80 -9.08
CA VAL A 99 -4.52 6.34 -7.72
C VAL A 99 -5.10 7.52 -6.96
N CYS A 100 -6.39 7.44 -6.62
CA CYS A 100 -7.09 8.47 -5.84
C CYS A 100 -7.35 7.93 -4.44
N ILE A 101 -6.77 8.59 -3.42
CA ILE A 101 -7.01 8.27 -2.00
C ILE A 101 -7.87 9.39 -1.43
N THR A 102 -9.07 9.05 -0.93
CA THR A 102 -10.01 10.03 -0.37
C THR A 102 -9.90 10.14 1.14
N ASP A 103 -9.76 9.03 1.84
CA ASP A 103 -9.70 8.99 3.28
C ASP A 103 -8.55 8.11 3.74
N ALA A 104 -7.87 8.53 4.80
CA ALA A 104 -6.84 7.76 5.47
C ALA A 104 -7.04 7.81 6.98
N SER A 105 -6.97 6.67 7.64
CA SER A 105 -7.04 6.54 9.09
C SER A 105 -5.90 5.67 9.59
N ILE A 106 -5.19 6.17 10.58
CA ILE A 106 -4.07 5.51 11.24
C ILE A 106 -4.39 5.39 12.72
N ASP A 107 -4.31 4.21 13.27
CA ASP A 107 -4.64 3.92 14.66
C ASP A 107 -3.56 3.02 15.28
N GLY A 108 -3.16 3.36 16.51
CA GLY A 108 -2.23 2.58 17.30
C GLY A 108 -0.79 2.63 16.81
N VAL A 109 -0.25 3.82 16.56
CA VAL A 109 1.17 3.99 16.21
C VAL A 109 2.03 4.00 17.47
N ARG A 110 3.04 3.14 17.51
CA ARG A 110 4.12 3.16 18.50
C ARG A 110 5.44 3.24 17.78
N ALA A 111 6.17 4.34 17.96
CA ALA A 111 7.45 4.53 17.30
C ALA A 111 8.56 4.82 18.35
N GLN A 112 9.64 4.04 18.28
CA GLN A 112 10.84 4.22 19.08
C GLN A 112 11.97 4.73 18.19
N LEU A 113 12.12 6.02 18.19
CA LEU A 113 13.10 6.72 17.38
C LEU A 113 14.30 7.12 18.23
N TYR A 114 15.50 6.96 17.71
CA TYR A 114 16.72 7.34 18.44
C TYR A 114 17.88 7.58 17.47
N LYS A 115 18.87 8.29 17.98
CA LYS A 115 20.20 8.40 17.36
C LYS A 115 21.21 7.62 18.17
N PRO A 116 21.91 6.63 17.59
CA PRO A 116 22.94 5.86 18.33
C PRO A 116 24.12 6.70 18.82
N ARG A 117 24.42 7.79 18.11
CA ARG A 117 25.45 8.81 18.46
C ARG A 117 25.01 10.15 17.90
N PRO A 118 25.45 11.28 18.47
CA PRO A 118 25.07 12.62 18.02
C PRO A 118 25.31 12.86 16.52
N ASP A 119 26.41 12.30 15.98
CA ASP A 119 26.81 12.48 14.58
C ASP A 119 26.33 11.34 13.67
N SER A 120 25.56 10.37 14.18
CA SER A 120 25.05 9.26 13.39
C SER A 120 23.68 9.56 12.79
N ALA A 121 23.33 8.82 11.74
CA ALA A 121 21.97 8.83 11.22
C ALA A 121 20.97 8.28 12.25
N ALA A 122 19.77 8.81 12.26
CA ALA A 122 18.67 8.28 13.08
C ALA A 122 18.28 6.86 12.64
N ASN A 123 17.76 6.07 13.56
CA ASN A 123 17.40 4.67 13.29
C ASN A 123 16.34 4.48 12.20
N PHE A 124 15.60 5.51 11.83
CA PHE A 124 14.60 5.51 10.75
C PHE A 124 15.11 6.07 9.43
N GLN A 125 16.36 6.58 9.37
CA GLN A 125 16.90 7.23 8.15
C GLN A 125 16.87 6.31 6.93
N PHE A 126 17.11 5.02 7.13
CA PHE A 126 17.11 4.02 6.07
C PHE A 126 15.76 3.93 5.34
N ILE A 127 14.64 4.15 6.04
CA ILE A 127 13.30 4.20 5.42
C ILE A 127 13.24 5.37 4.43
N ILE A 128 13.63 6.55 4.89
CA ILE A 128 13.66 7.76 4.05
C ILE A 128 14.54 7.54 2.82
N ASP A 129 15.70 6.94 3.01
CA ASP A 129 16.67 6.72 1.92
C ASP A 129 16.19 5.65 0.94
N ALA A 130 15.51 4.60 1.40
CA ALA A 130 14.90 3.57 0.54
C ALA A 130 13.84 4.16 -0.41
N PHE A 131 13.05 5.14 0.05
CA PHE A 131 12.03 5.78 -0.78
C PHE A 131 12.54 6.99 -1.58
N LYS A 132 13.61 7.66 -1.14
CA LYS A 132 14.23 8.74 -1.92
C LYS A 132 14.88 8.22 -3.21
N LYS A 133 15.53 7.05 -3.18
CA LYS A 133 16.14 6.46 -4.37
C LYS A 133 15.15 6.28 -5.53
N ASP A 134 13.91 5.93 -5.24
CA ASP A 134 12.87 5.80 -6.25
C ASP A 134 12.43 7.16 -6.84
N SER A 135 12.48 8.21 -6.03
CA SER A 135 12.08 9.56 -6.45
C SER A 135 13.15 10.24 -7.32
N THR A 136 14.44 9.93 -7.10
CA THR A 136 15.56 10.48 -7.88
C THR A 136 15.81 9.72 -9.19
N ALA A 137 15.54 8.42 -9.24
CA ALA A 137 15.61 7.66 -10.49
C ALA A 137 14.65 8.17 -11.58
N SER A 138 13.65 8.99 -11.18
CA SER A 138 12.70 9.62 -12.10
C SER A 138 13.16 11.00 -12.61
N ARG A 139 14.27 11.57 -12.11
CA ARG A 139 14.71 12.93 -12.47
C ARG A 139 15.89 13.02 -13.43
N ASP A 140 16.73 12.00 -13.54
CA ASP A 140 18.00 12.08 -14.29
C ASP A 140 18.05 11.31 -15.62
N GLN A 141 16.92 10.83 -16.13
CA GLN A 141 16.87 10.30 -17.50
C GLN A 141 16.21 11.31 -18.44
N LYS A 142 17.05 11.90 -19.33
CA LYS A 142 16.61 12.55 -20.56
C LYS A 142 15.58 11.67 -21.28
N PRO A 143 14.54 12.26 -21.89
CA PRO A 143 13.42 11.50 -22.46
C PRO A 143 13.91 10.62 -23.61
N LYS A 144 14.11 9.32 -23.35
CA LYS A 144 13.91 8.30 -24.37
C LYS A 144 12.43 7.96 -24.32
N GLU A 145 11.78 8.21 -25.43
CA GLU A 145 10.40 7.83 -25.69
C GLU A 145 10.23 6.31 -25.55
N GLU A 146 9.89 5.86 -24.36
CA GLU A 146 9.22 4.58 -24.15
C GLU A 146 7.93 4.87 -23.42
N GLN A 147 6.83 4.63 -24.16
CA GLN A 147 5.45 4.81 -23.75
C GLN A 147 5.05 3.79 -22.66
N GLY A 148 5.60 3.95 -21.48
CA GLY A 148 5.04 3.39 -20.25
C GLY A 148 4.23 4.48 -19.55
N LYS A 149 2.90 4.41 -19.58
CA LYS A 149 2.01 5.35 -18.89
C LYS A 149 2.42 5.41 -17.42
N LYS A 150 3.06 6.51 -17.01
CA LYS A 150 3.41 6.76 -15.61
C LYS A 150 2.12 6.80 -14.79
N LYS A 151 2.02 5.96 -13.75
CA LYS A 151 0.92 6.02 -12.79
C LYS A 151 0.97 7.37 -12.09
N LYS A 152 -0.10 8.13 -12.19
CA LYS A 152 -0.24 9.42 -11.51
C LYS A 152 -0.90 9.15 -10.16
N LEU A 153 -0.17 9.40 -9.08
CA LEU A 153 -0.73 9.38 -7.74
C LEU A 153 -1.38 10.73 -7.46
N THR A 154 -2.68 10.76 -7.37
CA THR A 154 -3.45 11.93 -6.96
C THR A 154 -3.94 11.70 -5.54
N LEU A 155 -3.36 12.43 -4.59
CA LEU A 155 -3.80 12.43 -3.20
C LEU A 155 -4.90 13.49 -3.05
N ASN A 156 -6.14 13.05 -3.05
CA ASN A 156 -7.30 13.90 -2.77
C ASN A 156 -7.85 13.55 -1.38
N LEU A 157 -7.06 13.86 -0.36
CA LEU A 157 -7.38 13.53 1.03
C LEU A 157 -8.48 14.47 1.54
N SER A 158 -9.68 13.95 1.67
CA SER A 158 -10.82 14.65 2.29
C SER A 158 -10.79 14.53 3.81
N LYS A 159 -10.26 13.41 4.33
CA LYS A 159 -10.19 13.17 5.77
C LYS A 159 -8.94 12.38 6.13
N VAL A 160 -8.23 12.86 7.14
CA VAL A 160 -7.15 12.12 7.81
C VAL A 160 -7.50 11.98 9.29
N SER A 161 -7.53 10.76 9.78
CA SER A 161 -7.78 10.45 11.19
C SER A 161 -6.55 9.80 11.79
N LEU A 162 -6.09 10.33 12.91
CA LEU A 162 -4.96 9.82 13.66
C LEU A 162 -5.41 9.53 15.08
N ALA A 163 -5.22 8.32 15.56
CA ALA A 163 -5.59 7.91 16.91
C ALA A 163 -4.47 7.08 17.56
N ASN A 164 -4.37 7.16 18.88
CA ASN A 164 -3.47 6.33 19.68
C ASN A 164 -2.01 6.35 19.21
N ILE A 165 -1.45 7.57 19.08
CA ILE A 165 -0.07 7.76 18.59
C ILE A 165 0.86 7.97 19.79
N ASP A 166 1.84 7.08 19.94
CA ASP A 166 2.93 7.15 20.90
C ASP A 166 4.28 7.15 20.17
N VAL A 167 4.98 8.25 20.24
CA VAL A 167 6.29 8.41 19.60
C VAL A 167 7.30 8.83 20.65
N SER A 168 8.27 7.97 20.92
CA SER A 168 9.42 8.27 21.76
C SER A 168 10.65 8.59 20.91
N PHE A 169 11.37 9.64 21.30
CA PHE A 169 12.64 9.99 20.66
C PHE A 169 13.73 10.10 21.73
N ASN A 170 14.73 9.24 21.63
CA ASN A 170 15.90 9.25 22.50
C ASN A 170 17.14 9.77 21.74
N ASN A 171 17.79 10.74 22.32
CA ASN A 171 18.97 11.39 21.76
C ASN A 171 20.23 10.94 22.50
#